data_91fe519804c5aad992f9adfe8122335c
#
_entry.id   91fe519804c5aad992f9adfe8122335c
#
_cell.length_a   1.000
_cell.length_b   1.000
_cell.length_c   1.000
_cell.angle_alpha   90.00
_cell.angle_beta   90.00
_cell.angle_gamma   90.00
#
_symmetry.space_group_name_H-M   'P 1'
#
loop_
_entity.id
_entity.type
_entity.pdbx_description
1 polymer ?
#
loop_
_entity_poly.entity_id
_entity_poly.type
_entity_poly.pdbx_seq_one_letter_code
_entity_poly.pdbx_strand_id
1 'polypeptide(L)'
;MLNLKELCHELSISLATGQNWLRLGKISPTGIEEGQPYFSAEDAEEIRRALADAKGGRLQSRRNKSHVSGLEIYTSYLGDNAVNQEVLPHLYECFTEEFLQRNCLGILRHYAKSLLQQAGLPESLAVFPGQSTESLSESERWPSVFLVQGQDFLGYLYLSLQSRGIRKANGAYYTPTRIVHQLIESLDVDWDIRILDPCCGTGNFLLALRDKPCDADRIYGQERDPVAAAIARINLALAFQISDPVFLQKHIREGDSLTDWYGKSWDLILGNPPWGLSFTEKKKRMLKRNFDMASGKRVDSAAVFLEQSLYHTEEGGRIAFVLPEALLQVASHRKLRERMLEQAVIERADFVGNPFSGVFCPSVLLTLRKGKKSDAYAGIFVEMGGICWRIRDGRKITADNFYLTMTDEEYDWYKKIEALPEACYLKGQADFAIGIVTGDNRKWLQTQEEEGHEPILRGTDISAFRIQAPSAFIRFCPEEYQQIAATEFYRAPEKLVYRFVCNRLQVACDRERRLTLNSCNIVIPRIPGLKMEYIMAVLNSEVLQFYWKKRFASAKILRHHLEALPIPPAAAGEQEAIIALISADREQLEKRIRKLYRLPEENSPF
;
A
#
# COMPACT_ATOMS: atom_id res chain seq x y z
N MET A 1 -1.51 3.54 -38.76
CA MET A 1 -1.70 2.18 -38.23
C MET A 1 -0.94 2.10 -36.92
N LEU A 2 -1.54 1.52 -35.90
CA LEU A 2 -0.97 1.42 -34.56
C LEU A 2 -0.63 -0.04 -34.27
N ASN A 3 0.54 -0.33 -33.72
CA ASN A 3 0.79 -1.63 -33.13
C ASN A 3 0.08 -1.75 -31.78
N LEU A 4 0.00 -2.96 -31.21
CA LEU A 4 -0.70 -3.18 -29.94
C LEU A 4 -0.18 -2.34 -28.77
N LYS A 5 1.12 -2.02 -28.77
CA LYS A 5 1.74 -1.21 -27.71
C LYS A 5 1.34 0.27 -27.85
N GLU A 6 1.31 0.77 -29.07
CA GLU A 6 0.86 2.13 -29.40
C GLU A 6 -0.63 2.30 -29.13
N LEU A 7 -1.46 1.33 -29.55
CA LEU A 7 -2.88 1.30 -29.20
C LEU A 7 -3.10 1.32 -27.69
N CYS A 8 -2.38 0.49 -26.93
CA CYS A 8 -2.48 0.48 -25.46
C CYS A 8 -2.07 1.82 -24.85
N HIS A 9 -1.08 2.48 -25.43
CA HIS A 9 -0.65 3.80 -24.99
C HIS A 9 -1.73 4.86 -25.25
N GLU A 10 -2.30 4.89 -26.46
CA GLU A 10 -3.39 5.81 -26.80
C GLU A 10 -4.66 5.59 -25.95
N LEU A 11 -4.97 4.32 -25.66
CA LEU A 11 -6.11 3.97 -24.81
C LEU A 11 -5.84 4.08 -23.32
N SER A 12 -4.62 4.48 -22.92
CA SER A 12 -4.16 4.56 -21.53
C SER A 12 -4.38 3.25 -20.75
N ILE A 13 -4.18 2.10 -21.39
CA ILE A 13 -4.28 0.76 -20.80
C ILE A 13 -2.91 0.07 -20.76
N SER A 14 -2.74 -0.90 -19.86
CA SER A 14 -1.50 -1.69 -19.84
C SER A 14 -1.40 -2.62 -21.05
N LEU A 15 -0.17 -2.87 -21.55
CA LEU A 15 0.07 -3.82 -22.61
C LEU A 15 -0.48 -5.22 -22.27
N ALA A 16 -0.38 -5.64 -21.00
CA ALA A 16 -0.94 -6.90 -20.52
C ALA A 16 -2.48 -6.93 -20.63
N THR A 17 -3.16 -5.78 -20.47
CA THR A 17 -4.59 -5.65 -20.68
C THR A 17 -4.93 -5.80 -22.16
N GLY A 18 -4.21 -5.12 -23.04
CA GLY A 18 -4.37 -5.22 -24.49
C GLY A 18 -4.14 -6.64 -25.00
N GLN A 19 -3.08 -7.30 -24.58
CA GLN A 19 -2.80 -8.70 -24.89
C GLN A 19 -3.90 -9.65 -24.42
N ASN A 20 -4.43 -9.43 -23.24
CA ASN A 20 -5.53 -10.24 -22.71
C ASN A 20 -6.84 -10.03 -23.49
N TRP A 21 -7.13 -8.79 -23.90
CA TRP A 21 -8.30 -8.48 -24.73
C TRP A 21 -8.21 -9.11 -26.12
N LEU A 22 -7.04 -9.08 -26.73
CA LEU A 22 -6.75 -9.77 -27.99
C LEU A 22 -6.97 -11.27 -27.85
N ARG A 23 -6.37 -11.90 -26.83
CA ARG A 23 -6.50 -13.33 -26.55
C ARG A 23 -7.92 -13.76 -26.28
N LEU A 24 -8.74 -12.90 -25.65
CA LEU A 24 -10.16 -13.16 -25.34
C LEU A 24 -11.11 -12.76 -26.48
N GLY A 25 -10.58 -12.31 -27.65
CA GLY A 25 -11.41 -11.85 -28.76
C GLY A 25 -12.26 -10.63 -28.45
N LYS A 26 -11.89 -9.83 -27.44
CA LYS A 26 -12.59 -8.61 -27.06
C LYS A 26 -12.26 -7.43 -27.99
N ILE A 27 -11.05 -7.41 -28.53
CA ILE A 27 -10.60 -6.52 -29.59
C ILE A 27 -10.06 -7.40 -30.72
N SER A 28 -10.28 -7.00 -31.95
CA SER A 28 -9.78 -7.68 -33.14
C SER A 28 -8.79 -6.75 -33.86
N PRO A 29 -7.60 -7.22 -34.25
CA PRO A 29 -6.70 -6.40 -35.02
C PRO A 29 -7.22 -6.25 -36.45
N THR A 30 -6.89 -5.12 -37.10
CA THR A 30 -7.15 -4.90 -38.53
C THR A 30 -6.41 -5.93 -39.38
N GLY A 31 -5.23 -6.33 -38.95
CA GLY A 31 -4.42 -7.38 -39.59
C GLY A 31 -3.20 -7.76 -38.78
N ILE A 32 -2.36 -8.64 -39.35
CA ILE A 32 -1.09 -9.09 -38.77
C ILE A 32 0.00 -8.76 -39.78
N GLU A 33 1.01 -8.02 -39.38
CA GLU A 33 2.19 -7.69 -40.17
C GLU A 33 3.43 -8.14 -39.40
N GLU A 34 4.32 -8.90 -40.06
CA GLU A 34 5.50 -9.51 -39.44
C GLU A 34 5.22 -10.28 -38.12
N GLY A 35 4.05 -10.93 -38.05
CA GLY A 35 3.62 -11.68 -36.85
C GLY A 35 3.12 -10.81 -35.69
N GLN A 36 3.00 -9.49 -35.89
CA GLN A 36 2.47 -8.56 -34.88
C GLN A 36 1.10 -8.01 -35.29
N PRO A 37 0.14 -7.92 -34.37
CA PRO A 37 -1.17 -7.33 -34.65
C PRO A 37 -1.06 -5.81 -34.82
N TYR A 38 -1.73 -5.28 -35.83
CA TYR A 38 -1.89 -3.83 -36.04
C TYR A 38 -3.36 -3.42 -36.11
N PHE A 39 -3.63 -2.16 -35.81
CA PHE A 39 -4.95 -1.56 -35.72
C PHE A 39 -5.03 -0.30 -36.59
N SER A 40 -6.11 -0.13 -37.31
CA SER A 40 -6.39 1.10 -38.05
C SER A 40 -6.77 2.24 -37.09
N ALA A 41 -6.76 3.47 -37.58
CA ALA A 41 -7.25 4.61 -36.80
C ALA A 41 -8.75 4.49 -36.49
N GLU A 42 -9.53 3.86 -37.38
CA GLU A 42 -10.96 3.62 -37.20
C GLU A 42 -11.20 2.58 -36.12
N ASP A 43 -10.47 1.47 -36.10
CA ASP A 43 -10.58 0.44 -35.07
C ASP A 43 -10.15 1.00 -33.70
N ALA A 44 -9.09 1.80 -33.66
CA ALA A 44 -8.63 2.42 -32.43
C ALA A 44 -9.71 3.36 -31.84
N GLU A 45 -10.40 4.11 -32.68
CA GLU A 45 -11.48 5.00 -32.26
C GLU A 45 -12.73 4.22 -31.85
N GLU A 46 -13.06 3.12 -32.52
CA GLU A 46 -14.15 2.22 -32.12
C GLU A 46 -13.88 1.58 -30.74
N ILE A 47 -12.65 1.11 -30.52
CA ILE A 47 -12.22 0.58 -29.23
C ILE A 47 -12.28 1.67 -28.15
N ARG A 48 -11.89 2.90 -28.45
CA ARG A 48 -11.98 4.05 -27.53
C ARG A 48 -13.43 4.36 -27.15
N ARG A 49 -14.36 4.37 -28.12
CA ARG A 49 -15.79 4.57 -27.85
C ARG A 49 -16.37 3.43 -26.99
N ALA A 50 -16.00 2.19 -27.29
CA ALA A 50 -16.44 1.03 -26.51
C ALA A 50 -15.89 1.04 -25.08
N LEU A 51 -14.74 1.68 -24.84
CA LEU A 51 -14.19 1.92 -23.50
C LEU A 51 -14.92 3.04 -22.74
N ALA A 52 -15.34 4.08 -23.45
CA ALA A 52 -16.03 5.24 -22.88
C ALA A 52 -17.50 4.91 -22.52
N ASP A 53 -18.08 3.87 -23.11
CA ASP A 53 -19.46 3.45 -22.84
C ASP A 53 -19.59 2.80 -21.46
N ALA A 54 -20.00 3.61 -20.47
CA ALA A 54 -20.05 3.25 -19.05
C ALA A 54 -21.14 2.20 -18.68
N LYS A 55 -22.04 1.82 -19.59
CA LYS A 55 -23.24 1.02 -19.29
C LYS A 55 -23.20 -0.45 -19.73
N GLY A 56 -22.03 -1.06 -19.87
CA GLY A 56 -21.96 -2.51 -20.08
C GLY A 56 -21.18 -2.98 -21.30
N GLY A 57 -20.27 -2.18 -21.80
CA GLY A 57 -19.44 -2.50 -22.95
C GLY A 57 -18.54 -3.74 -22.74
N ARG A 58 -18.31 -4.49 -23.83
CA ARG A 58 -17.45 -5.70 -23.93
C ARG A 58 -16.06 -5.56 -23.31
N LEU A 59 -15.55 -4.32 -23.11
CA LEU A 59 -14.19 -4.02 -22.71
C LEU A 59 -14.02 -3.72 -21.21
N GLN A 60 -15.08 -3.81 -20.39
CA GLN A 60 -14.97 -3.63 -18.95
C GLN A 60 -14.33 -4.86 -18.28
N SER A 61 -13.18 -4.66 -17.63
CA SER A 61 -12.58 -5.64 -16.73
C SER A 61 -12.54 -5.11 -15.30
N ARG A 62 -12.54 -6.01 -14.29
CA ARG A 62 -12.39 -5.62 -12.86
C ARG A 62 -11.13 -4.79 -12.57
N ARG A 63 -10.08 -4.87 -13.42
CA ARG A 63 -8.86 -4.07 -13.32
C ARG A 63 -9.00 -2.68 -13.94
N ASN A 64 -9.98 -2.47 -14.80
CA ASN A 64 -10.23 -1.17 -15.46
C ASN A 64 -11.12 -0.23 -14.65
N LYS A 65 -11.48 -0.55 -13.40
CA LYS A 65 -12.14 0.39 -12.48
C LYS A 65 -11.28 1.64 -12.17
N SER A 66 -10.03 1.68 -12.63
CA SER A 66 -9.15 2.84 -12.50
C SER A 66 -9.37 3.91 -13.59
N HIS A 67 -10.18 3.64 -14.60
CA HIS A 67 -10.69 4.66 -15.54
C HIS A 67 -12.06 5.19 -15.07
N VAL A 68 -12.15 5.58 -13.82
CA VAL A 68 -13.16 6.53 -13.42
C VAL A 68 -12.69 7.86 -14.02
N SER A 69 -13.28 8.25 -15.12
CA SER A 69 -13.25 9.62 -15.62
C SER A 69 -13.72 10.50 -14.46
N GLY A 70 -12.95 11.44 -14.08
CA GLY A 70 -13.20 12.38 -13.00
C GLY A 70 -11.88 12.75 -12.35
N LEU A 71 -11.61 14.03 -12.35
CA LEU A 71 -10.50 14.59 -11.60
C LEU A 71 -10.83 14.44 -10.11
N GLU A 72 -9.88 14.06 -9.30
CA GLU A 72 -10.04 13.91 -7.86
C GLU A 72 -9.43 15.12 -7.17
N ILE A 73 -10.23 15.82 -6.38
CA ILE A 73 -9.78 16.98 -5.63
C ILE A 73 -9.13 16.48 -4.33
N TYR A 74 -7.84 16.77 -4.16
CA TYR A 74 -7.03 16.33 -3.01
C TYR A 74 -6.99 17.39 -1.91
N THR A 75 -8.14 17.76 -1.35
CA THR A 75 -8.23 18.80 -0.29
C THR A 75 -7.34 18.50 0.91
N SER A 76 -7.20 17.22 1.29
CA SER A 76 -6.31 16.79 2.38
C SER A 76 -4.82 17.11 2.14
N TYR A 77 -4.43 17.41 0.90
CA TYR A 77 -3.07 17.80 0.55
C TYR A 77 -2.71 19.21 1.03
N LEU A 78 -3.66 20.16 0.99
CA LEU A 78 -3.47 21.54 1.46
C LEU A 78 -3.50 21.69 2.99
N GLY A 79 -3.82 20.62 3.73
CA GLY A 79 -4.02 20.67 5.17
C GLY A 79 -5.36 21.31 5.56
N ASP A 80 -5.46 21.77 6.81
CA ASP A 80 -6.69 22.32 7.36
C ASP A 80 -6.97 23.77 6.93
N ASN A 81 -6.07 24.39 6.16
CA ASN A 81 -6.23 25.74 5.66
C ASN A 81 -7.07 25.78 4.38
N ALA A 82 -8.30 26.19 4.51
CA ALA A 82 -9.27 26.19 3.42
C ALA A 82 -9.12 27.34 2.38
N VAL A 83 -8.22 28.30 2.58
CA VAL A 83 -8.17 29.55 1.80
C VAL A 83 -8.12 29.32 0.29
N ASN A 84 -7.30 28.35 -0.20
CA ASN A 84 -7.15 28.07 -1.62
C ASN A 84 -7.88 26.78 -2.07
N GLN A 85 -8.65 26.14 -1.22
CA GLN A 85 -9.33 24.88 -1.56
C GLN A 85 -10.42 25.07 -2.63
N GLU A 86 -11.09 26.21 -2.64
CA GLU A 86 -12.18 26.52 -3.55
C GLU A 86 -11.71 26.90 -4.99
N VAL A 87 -10.41 27.16 -5.17
CA VAL A 87 -9.87 27.53 -6.50
C VAL A 87 -10.13 26.43 -7.52
N LEU A 88 -9.86 25.18 -7.17
CA LEU A 88 -10.01 24.06 -8.09
C LEU A 88 -11.47 23.70 -8.40
N PRO A 89 -12.39 23.61 -7.43
CA PRO A 89 -13.83 23.50 -7.71
C PRO A 89 -14.33 24.57 -8.67
N HIS A 90 -13.96 25.83 -8.45
CA HIS A 90 -14.35 26.92 -9.34
C HIS A 90 -13.77 26.78 -10.76
N LEU A 91 -12.53 26.30 -10.90
CA LEU A 91 -11.98 26.00 -12.23
C LEU A 91 -12.78 24.91 -12.96
N TYR A 92 -13.30 23.90 -12.24
CA TYR A 92 -14.17 22.88 -12.83
C TYR A 92 -15.56 23.36 -13.21
N GLU A 93 -16.07 24.39 -12.53
CA GLU A 93 -17.33 25.06 -12.92
C GLU A 93 -17.15 25.90 -14.18
N CYS A 94 -16.00 26.53 -14.34
CA CYS A 94 -15.72 27.44 -15.46
C CYS A 94 -15.21 26.75 -16.73
N PHE A 95 -14.53 25.63 -16.60
CA PHE A 95 -13.80 24.97 -17.69
C PHE A 95 -14.04 23.45 -17.72
N THR A 96 -13.99 22.87 -18.93
CA THR A 96 -14.07 21.42 -19.08
C THR A 96 -12.80 20.73 -18.56
N GLU A 97 -12.94 19.49 -18.11
CA GLU A 97 -11.82 18.65 -17.65
C GLU A 97 -10.72 18.53 -18.72
N GLU A 98 -11.12 18.35 -19.99
CA GLU A 98 -10.18 18.25 -21.11
C GLU A 98 -9.39 19.55 -21.31
N PHE A 99 -10.05 20.70 -21.20
CA PHE A 99 -9.38 22.01 -21.27
C PHE A 99 -8.35 22.16 -20.14
N LEU A 100 -8.74 21.85 -18.91
CA LEU A 100 -7.85 21.97 -17.74
C LEU A 100 -6.63 21.05 -17.85
N GLN A 101 -6.81 19.82 -18.32
CA GLN A 101 -5.70 18.88 -18.51
C GLN A 101 -4.76 19.32 -19.64
N ARG A 102 -5.31 19.77 -20.79
CA ARG A 102 -4.52 20.23 -21.93
C ARG A 102 -3.72 21.48 -21.61
N ASN A 103 -4.28 22.38 -20.81
CA ASN A 103 -3.68 23.67 -20.45
C ASN A 103 -2.99 23.66 -19.08
N CYS A 104 -2.74 22.50 -18.48
CA CYS A 104 -2.18 22.35 -17.13
C CYS A 104 -0.94 23.23 -16.89
N LEU A 105 0.04 23.23 -17.80
CA LEU A 105 1.26 24.04 -17.68
C LEU A 105 1.00 25.55 -17.75
N GLY A 106 0.05 25.99 -18.57
CA GLY A 106 -0.37 27.39 -18.64
C GLY A 106 -1.03 27.85 -17.34
N ILE A 107 -1.90 27.01 -16.79
CA ILE A 107 -2.60 27.23 -15.52
C ILE A 107 -1.60 27.33 -14.37
N LEU A 108 -0.67 26.37 -14.29
CA LEU A 108 0.41 26.39 -13.28
C LEU A 108 1.26 27.66 -13.38
N ARG A 109 1.61 28.09 -14.61
CA ARG A 109 2.39 29.32 -14.83
C ARG A 109 1.62 30.57 -14.40
N HIS A 110 0.31 30.64 -14.70
CA HIS A 110 -0.55 31.75 -14.27
C HIS A 110 -0.54 31.89 -12.75
N TYR A 111 -0.84 30.82 -12.02
CA TYR A 111 -0.89 30.87 -10.56
C TYR A 111 0.49 31.03 -9.92
N ALA A 112 1.54 30.45 -10.50
CA ALA A 112 2.90 30.65 -10.03
C ALA A 112 3.33 32.10 -10.09
N LYS A 113 3.03 32.81 -11.21
CA LYS A 113 3.29 34.26 -11.33
C LYS A 113 2.53 35.05 -10.28
N SER A 114 1.23 34.78 -10.09
CA SER A 114 0.43 35.47 -9.09
C SER A 114 1.00 35.29 -7.68
N LEU A 115 1.43 34.08 -7.29
CA LEU A 115 2.03 33.83 -5.97
C LEU A 115 3.40 34.50 -5.82
N LEU A 116 4.25 34.47 -6.86
CA LEU A 116 5.55 35.15 -6.86
C LEU A 116 5.40 36.65 -6.73
N GLN A 117 4.43 37.26 -7.45
CA GLN A 117 4.13 38.68 -7.35
C GLN A 117 3.67 39.06 -5.94
N GLN A 118 2.78 38.27 -5.32
CA GLN A 118 2.35 38.51 -3.93
C GLN A 118 3.52 38.39 -2.93
N ALA A 119 4.51 37.54 -3.23
CA ALA A 119 5.73 37.40 -2.43
C ALA A 119 6.78 38.49 -2.70
N GLY A 120 6.58 39.37 -3.67
CA GLY A 120 7.60 40.34 -4.11
C GLY A 120 8.79 39.70 -4.84
N LEU A 121 8.61 38.50 -5.40
CA LEU A 121 9.64 37.76 -6.12
C LEU A 121 9.48 37.91 -7.65
N PRO A 122 10.56 37.76 -8.45
CA PRO A 122 10.50 37.86 -9.89
C PRO A 122 9.58 36.80 -10.52
N GLU A 123 8.62 37.22 -11.33
CA GLU A 123 7.76 36.31 -12.11
C GLU A 123 8.54 35.42 -13.08
N SER A 124 9.75 35.84 -13.47
CA SER A 124 10.66 35.04 -14.29
C SER A 124 11.06 33.71 -13.69
N LEU A 125 10.83 33.48 -12.39
CA LEU A 125 11.03 32.18 -11.72
C LEU A 125 9.94 31.16 -12.10
N ALA A 126 8.80 31.58 -12.65
CA ALA A 126 7.71 30.70 -13.10
C ALA A 126 8.05 29.97 -14.42
N VAL A 127 9.16 29.21 -14.42
CA VAL A 127 9.64 28.46 -15.59
C VAL A 127 9.21 27.01 -15.47
N PHE A 128 8.43 26.55 -16.48
CA PHE A 128 8.01 25.15 -16.60
C PHE A 128 8.56 24.54 -17.89
N PRO A 129 8.86 23.24 -17.92
CA PRO A 129 9.34 22.55 -19.11
C PRO A 129 8.21 22.49 -20.16
N GLY A 130 8.58 22.64 -21.42
CA GLY A 130 7.66 22.64 -22.55
C GLY A 130 7.12 24.03 -22.92
N GLN A 131 6.76 24.19 -24.20
CA GLN A 131 6.13 25.42 -24.68
C GLN A 131 4.64 25.37 -24.37
N SER A 132 4.13 26.38 -23.69
CA SER A 132 2.68 26.67 -23.70
C SER A 132 2.36 27.32 -25.05
N THR A 133 1.64 26.61 -25.89
CA THR A 133 1.30 27.06 -27.23
C THR A 133 0.18 28.08 -27.25
N GLU A 134 -0.49 28.31 -26.13
CA GLU A 134 -1.58 29.29 -26.03
C GLU A 134 -1.32 30.18 -24.80
N SER A 135 -1.30 31.49 -25.02
CA SER A 135 -1.51 32.45 -23.95
C SER A 135 -2.92 32.21 -23.41
N LEU A 136 -3.05 31.81 -22.18
CA LEU A 136 -4.34 31.83 -21.51
C LEU A 136 -4.82 33.28 -21.60
N SER A 137 -5.93 33.53 -22.30
CA SER A 137 -6.50 34.87 -22.33
C SER A 137 -6.74 35.33 -20.90
N GLU A 138 -6.43 36.58 -20.60
CA GLU A 138 -6.81 37.20 -19.33
C GLU A 138 -8.34 37.18 -19.25
N SER A 139 -8.87 36.07 -18.73
CA SER A 139 -10.31 35.95 -18.57
C SER A 139 -10.63 36.27 -17.11
N GLU A 140 -11.64 37.07 -16.89
CA GLU A 140 -12.26 37.39 -15.59
C GLU A 140 -12.73 36.13 -14.82
N ARG A 141 -12.53 34.93 -15.41
CA ARG A 141 -12.95 33.62 -14.87
C ARG A 141 -11.90 32.90 -14.00
N TRP A 142 -10.70 33.46 -13.90
CA TRP A 142 -9.67 32.84 -13.07
C TRP A 142 -9.89 33.19 -11.60
N PRO A 143 -10.17 32.22 -10.72
CA PRO A 143 -10.30 32.50 -9.28
C PRO A 143 -8.97 32.99 -8.71
N SER A 144 -9.07 33.94 -7.80
CA SER A 144 -7.89 34.46 -7.10
C SER A 144 -7.26 33.41 -6.20
N VAL A 145 -5.91 33.39 -6.15
CA VAL A 145 -5.14 32.60 -5.21
C VAL A 145 -4.49 33.54 -4.19
N PHE A 146 -4.35 33.06 -2.96
CA PHE A 146 -3.68 33.81 -1.90
C PHE A 146 -2.39 33.10 -1.52
N LEU A 147 -1.33 33.87 -1.29
CA LEU A 147 -0.08 33.35 -0.79
C LEU A 147 -0.28 32.93 0.68
N VAL A 148 -0.29 31.62 0.92
CA VAL A 148 -0.30 31.03 2.25
C VAL A 148 1.07 30.40 2.48
N GLN A 149 1.79 30.89 3.47
CA GLN A 149 3.14 30.42 3.77
C GLN A 149 3.13 28.93 4.15
N GLY A 150 4.05 28.16 3.55
CA GLY A 150 4.16 26.72 3.77
C GLY A 150 3.10 25.88 3.06
N GLN A 151 2.17 26.47 2.31
CA GLN A 151 1.16 25.73 1.55
C GLN A 151 1.65 25.43 0.13
N ASP A 152 1.64 24.15 -0.26
CA ASP A 152 1.95 23.72 -1.63
C ASP A 152 0.70 23.78 -2.53
N PHE A 153 0.24 24.98 -2.85
CA PHE A 153 -0.90 25.17 -3.73
C PHE A 153 -0.63 24.69 -5.18
N LEU A 154 0.57 24.94 -5.70
CA LEU A 154 0.93 24.52 -7.07
C LEU A 154 0.98 22.99 -7.18
N GLY A 155 1.47 22.31 -6.16
CA GLY A 155 1.43 20.84 -6.07
C GLY A 155 0.02 20.30 -6.00
N TYR A 156 -0.84 20.90 -5.19
CA TYR A 156 -2.26 20.57 -5.13
C TYR A 156 -2.94 20.67 -6.50
N LEU A 157 -2.70 21.77 -7.19
CA LEU A 157 -3.23 22.02 -8.52
C LEU A 157 -2.70 20.99 -9.53
N TYR A 158 -1.39 20.78 -9.56
CA TYR A 158 -0.74 19.81 -10.45
C TYR A 158 -1.26 18.40 -10.26
N LEU A 159 -1.36 17.95 -9.02
CA LEU A 159 -1.93 16.67 -8.66
C LEU A 159 -3.36 16.48 -9.15
N SER A 160 -4.19 17.48 -8.92
CA SER A 160 -5.61 17.40 -9.19
C SER A 160 -5.91 17.47 -10.71
N LEU A 161 -5.06 18.14 -11.49
CA LEU A 161 -5.17 18.22 -12.95
C LEU A 161 -4.59 17.01 -13.69
N GLN A 162 -3.83 16.13 -13.01
CA GLN A 162 -3.32 14.90 -13.62
C GLN A 162 -4.37 13.78 -13.62
N SER A 163 -4.44 13.01 -14.71
CA SER A 163 -5.29 11.82 -14.74
C SER A 163 -4.80 10.74 -13.76
N ARG A 164 -5.72 10.01 -13.14
CA ARG A 164 -5.42 8.91 -12.21
C ARG A 164 -4.46 7.86 -12.79
N GLY A 165 -4.53 7.63 -14.11
CA GLY A 165 -3.68 6.66 -14.81
C GLY A 165 -2.21 7.07 -14.82
N ILE A 166 -1.91 8.34 -15.09
CA ILE A 166 -0.56 8.90 -15.13
C ILE A 166 0.06 8.87 -13.73
N ARG A 167 -0.68 9.29 -12.70
CA ARG A 167 -0.22 9.27 -11.31
C ARG A 167 0.16 7.87 -10.83
N LYS A 168 -0.68 6.88 -11.09
CA LYS A 168 -0.41 5.48 -10.73
C LYS A 168 0.80 4.89 -11.48
N ALA A 169 0.98 5.26 -12.74
CA ALA A 169 2.12 4.83 -13.54
C ALA A 169 3.44 5.42 -13.02
N ASN A 170 3.40 6.64 -12.51
CA ASN A 170 4.56 7.34 -11.96
C ASN A 170 4.84 6.99 -10.49
N GLY A 171 3.95 6.24 -9.81
CA GLY A 171 4.08 5.91 -8.38
C GLY A 171 4.06 7.17 -7.49
N ALA A 172 3.57 8.28 -8.03
CA ALA A 172 3.53 9.56 -7.34
C ALA A 172 2.32 9.60 -6.40
N TYR A 173 2.55 9.23 -5.15
CA TYR A 173 1.62 9.47 -4.05
C TYR A 173 2.16 10.63 -3.24
N TYR A 174 1.53 11.79 -3.40
CA TYR A 174 1.93 12.97 -2.65
C TYR A 174 1.47 12.87 -1.20
N THR A 175 2.37 13.20 -0.31
CA THR A 175 2.13 13.05 1.13
C THR A 175 1.25 14.17 1.64
N PRO A 176 0.13 13.88 2.33
CA PRO A 176 -0.67 14.91 2.97
C PRO A 176 0.18 15.77 3.92
N THR A 177 -0.03 17.08 3.91
CA THR A 177 0.77 18.06 4.67
C THR A 177 0.82 17.70 6.16
N ARG A 178 -0.28 17.21 6.74
CA ARG A 178 -0.31 16.73 8.14
C ARG A 178 0.75 15.64 8.43
N ILE A 179 0.92 14.69 7.51
CA ILE A 179 1.90 13.61 7.65
C ILE A 179 3.34 14.13 7.51
N VAL A 180 3.54 15.12 6.63
CA VAL A 180 4.84 15.79 6.47
C VAL A 180 5.24 16.49 7.77
N HIS A 181 4.34 17.29 8.34
CA HIS A 181 4.59 17.97 9.63
C HIS A 181 4.83 16.97 10.76
N GLN A 182 4.00 15.92 10.87
CA GLN A 182 4.19 14.89 11.89
C GLN A 182 5.58 14.25 11.81
N LEU A 183 6.09 13.94 10.60
CA LEU A 183 7.44 13.40 10.43
C LEU A 183 8.50 14.40 10.86
N ILE A 184 8.45 15.65 10.38
CA ILE A 184 9.44 16.68 10.67
C ILE A 184 9.44 17.07 12.15
N GLU A 185 8.27 17.19 12.77
CA GLU A 185 8.13 17.49 14.20
C GLU A 185 8.66 16.36 15.10
N SER A 186 8.63 15.14 14.61
CA SER A 186 9.15 13.98 15.34
C SER A 186 10.68 13.90 15.37
N LEU A 187 11.38 14.70 14.56
CA LEU A 187 12.84 14.67 14.45
C LEU A 187 13.49 15.50 15.55
N ASP A 188 14.34 14.84 16.33
CA ASP A 188 15.23 15.48 17.31
C ASP A 188 16.62 15.62 16.68
N VAL A 189 16.82 16.71 15.91
CA VAL A 189 18.05 17.01 15.16
C VAL A 189 18.46 18.47 15.34
N ASP A 190 19.76 18.72 15.28
CA ASP A 190 20.26 20.05 14.98
C ASP A 190 19.93 20.36 13.52
N TRP A 191 19.31 21.50 13.25
CA TRP A 191 18.87 21.85 11.91
C TRP A 191 19.94 22.55 11.06
N ASP A 192 21.12 22.88 11.60
CA ASP A 192 22.26 23.35 10.82
C ASP A 192 23.03 22.20 10.14
N ILE A 193 22.31 21.39 9.40
CA ILE A 193 22.77 20.17 8.73
C ILE A 193 22.32 20.13 7.28
N ARG A 194 22.99 19.33 6.44
CA ARG A 194 22.61 19.15 5.04
C ARG A 194 21.48 18.15 4.92
N ILE A 195 20.38 18.58 4.32
CA ILE A 195 19.14 17.84 4.19
C ILE A 195 18.87 17.52 2.73
N LEU A 196 18.56 16.26 2.41
CA LEU A 196 18.13 15.83 1.08
C LEU A 196 16.75 15.18 1.13
N ASP A 197 15.86 15.61 0.26
CA ASP A 197 14.72 14.80 -0.19
C ASP A 197 15.02 14.22 -1.57
N PRO A 198 15.31 12.90 -1.69
CA PRO A 198 15.73 12.28 -2.95
C PRO A 198 14.58 12.03 -3.94
N CYS A 199 13.36 12.38 -3.59
CA CYS A 199 12.14 12.21 -4.38
C CYS A 199 11.11 13.29 -4.02
N CYS A 200 11.57 14.55 -4.06
CA CYS A 200 10.91 15.67 -3.39
C CYS A 200 9.54 16.05 -3.99
N GLY A 201 9.16 15.51 -5.15
CA GLY A 201 7.91 15.85 -5.81
C GLY A 201 7.83 17.36 -6.03
N THR A 202 6.76 17.96 -5.56
CA THR A 202 6.54 19.42 -5.60
C THR A 202 7.19 20.17 -4.43
N GLY A 203 7.90 19.46 -3.54
CA GLY A 203 8.68 20.07 -2.46
C GLY A 203 7.95 20.18 -1.12
N ASN A 204 6.87 19.42 -0.88
CA ASN A 204 6.08 19.55 0.35
C ASN A 204 6.89 19.33 1.64
N PHE A 205 7.81 18.34 1.65
CA PHE A 205 8.73 18.16 2.78
C PHE A 205 9.69 19.34 2.95
N LEU A 206 10.20 19.89 1.85
CA LEU A 206 11.13 21.01 1.87
C LEU A 206 10.45 22.31 2.36
N LEU A 207 9.17 22.51 2.00
CA LEU A 207 8.35 23.61 2.49
C LEU A 207 8.20 23.58 4.02
N ALA A 208 7.96 22.41 4.59
CA ALA A 208 7.76 22.25 6.03
C ALA A 208 9.05 22.51 6.85
N LEU A 209 10.23 22.50 6.21
CA LEU A 209 11.49 22.89 6.85
C LEU A 209 11.61 24.38 7.11
N ARG A 210 10.79 25.21 6.46
CA ARG A 210 10.76 26.67 6.69
C ARG A 210 10.53 27.04 8.15
N ASP A 211 9.73 26.25 8.87
CA ASP A 211 9.38 26.52 10.28
C ASP A 211 10.44 25.97 11.26
N LYS A 212 11.56 25.47 10.74
CA LYS A 212 12.71 25.00 11.50
C LYS A 212 13.86 26.02 11.40
N PRO A 213 14.76 26.09 12.37
CA PRO A 213 15.94 26.95 12.31
C PRO A 213 16.99 26.39 11.34
N CYS A 214 16.62 26.32 10.05
CA CYS A 214 17.37 25.73 8.97
C CYS A 214 17.55 26.74 7.83
N ASP A 215 18.77 26.93 7.37
CA ASP A 215 19.05 27.81 6.25
C ASP A 215 18.75 27.12 4.91
N ALA A 216 18.26 27.88 3.93
CA ALA A 216 17.92 27.36 2.61
C ALA A 216 19.09 26.71 1.87
N ASP A 217 20.32 27.14 2.13
CA ASP A 217 21.54 26.56 1.53
C ASP A 217 21.88 25.15 2.05
N ARG A 218 21.19 24.70 3.10
CA ARG A 218 21.27 23.34 3.64
C ARG A 218 20.24 22.39 3.03
N ILE A 219 19.23 22.92 2.33
CA ILE A 219 18.06 22.16 1.84
C ILE A 219 18.25 21.79 0.38
N TYR A 220 18.14 20.51 0.07
CA TYR A 220 18.32 19.96 -1.26
C TYR A 220 17.17 18.99 -1.60
N GLY A 221 16.78 18.98 -2.88
CA GLY A 221 15.80 18.07 -3.40
C GLY A 221 16.22 17.47 -4.74
N GLN A 222 15.76 16.27 -5.02
CA GLN A 222 15.88 15.66 -6.34
C GLN A 222 14.52 15.10 -6.77
N GLU A 223 14.11 15.41 -8.00
CA GLU A 223 12.84 14.94 -8.57
C GLU A 223 13.02 14.56 -10.04
N ARG A 224 12.40 13.46 -10.43
CA ARG A 224 12.47 12.93 -11.80
C ARG A 224 11.49 13.61 -12.75
N ASP A 225 10.34 14.03 -12.24
CA ASP A 225 9.31 14.74 -13.03
C ASP A 225 9.72 16.20 -13.17
N PRO A 226 10.02 16.68 -14.41
CA PRO A 226 10.51 18.04 -14.63
C PRO A 226 9.50 19.12 -14.23
N VAL A 227 8.18 18.82 -14.29
CA VAL A 227 7.14 19.77 -13.87
C VAL A 227 7.08 19.86 -12.35
N ALA A 228 7.12 18.72 -11.66
CA ALA A 228 7.17 18.70 -10.20
C ALA A 228 8.45 19.38 -9.67
N ALA A 229 9.61 19.13 -10.30
CA ALA A 229 10.86 19.81 -9.96
C ALA A 229 10.80 21.34 -10.14
N ALA A 230 10.11 21.82 -11.21
CA ALA A 230 9.86 23.24 -11.41
C ALA A 230 8.98 23.83 -10.30
N ILE A 231 7.91 23.13 -9.92
CA ILE A 231 7.04 23.53 -8.80
C ILE A 231 7.86 23.56 -7.49
N ALA A 232 8.69 22.55 -7.21
CA ALA A 232 9.53 22.51 -6.02
C ALA A 232 10.49 23.70 -5.92
N ARG A 233 11.07 24.15 -7.05
CA ARG A 233 11.90 25.36 -7.12
C ARG A 233 11.10 26.62 -6.76
N ILE A 234 9.89 26.77 -7.31
CA ILE A 234 9.02 27.90 -7.02
C ILE A 234 8.60 27.88 -5.55
N ASN A 235 8.23 26.72 -5.02
CA ASN A 235 7.86 26.55 -3.62
C ASN A 235 9.04 26.89 -2.68
N LEU A 236 10.26 26.47 -3.01
CA LEU A 236 11.45 26.83 -2.25
C LEU A 236 11.71 28.36 -2.30
N ALA A 237 11.54 28.96 -3.48
CA ALA A 237 11.64 30.42 -3.65
C ALA A 237 10.63 31.17 -2.77
N LEU A 238 9.38 30.74 -2.76
CA LEU A 238 8.30 31.36 -1.96
C LEU A 238 8.53 31.17 -0.45
N ALA A 239 8.98 30.00 -0.03
CA ALA A 239 9.19 29.68 1.40
C ALA A 239 10.36 30.45 2.01
N PHE A 240 11.46 30.59 1.27
CA PHE A 240 12.72 31.15 1.78
C PHE A 240 13.12 32.50 1.14
N GLN A 241 12.20 33.11 0.36
CA GLN A 241 12.42 34.41 -0.29
C GLN A 241 13.64 34.43 -1.22
N ILE A 242 13.83 33.38 -2.01
CA ILE A 242 14.98 33.20 -2.90
C ILE A 242 14.62 33.71 -4.31
N SER A 243 15.35 34.69 -4.81
CA SER A 243 15.19 35.26 -6.16
C SER A 243 16.21 34.74 -7.19
N ASP A 244 17.25 34.01 -6.75
CA ASP A 244 18.31 33.51 -7.63
C ASP A 244 17.92 32.17 -8.28
N PRO A 245 17.68 32.12 -9.60
CA PRO A 245 17.33 30.89 -10.29
C PRO A 245 18.48 29.87 -10.34
N VAL A 246 19.74 30.30 -10.26
CA VAL A 246 20.90 29.41 -10.24
C VAL A 246 20.95 28.65 -8.91
N PHE A 247 20.70 29.37 -7.81
CA PHE A 247 20.53 28.75 -6.50
C PHE A 247 19.43 27.68 -6.54
N LEU A 248 18.25 28.02 -7.01
CA LEU A 248 17.11 27.11 -7.06
C LEU A 248 17.39 25.86 -7.91
N GLN A 249 18.04 25.99 -9.06
CA GLN A 249 18.42 24.87 -9.92
C GLN A 249 19.48 23.98 -9.27
N LYS A 250 20.42 24.56 -8.54
CA LYS A 250 21.42 23.82 -7.77
C LYS A 250 20.78 23.05 -6.61
N HIS A 251 19.85 23.63 -5.89
CA HIS A 251 19.25 23.02 -4.70
C HIS A 251 18.13 22.02 -5.04
N ILE A 252 17.38 22.27 -6.12
CA ILE A 252 16.37 21.31 -6.61
C ILE A 252 16.81 20.78 -7.98
N ARG A 253 17.39 19.58 -7.97
CA ARG A 253 17.91 18.93 -9.16
C ARG A 253 16.84 18.05 -9.84
N GLU A 254 16.72 18.18 -11.15
CA GLU A 254 15.96 17.22 -11.95
C GLU A 254 16.81 15.97 -12.20
N GLY A 255 16.29 14.79 -11.87
CA GLY A 255 16.99 13.53 -12.08
C GLY A 255 16.38 12.34 -11.36
N ASP A 256 16.75 11.14 -11.81
CA ASP A 256 16.28 9.89 -11.23
C ASP A 256 17.27 9.38 -10.17
N SER A 257 16.93 9.54 -8.91
CA SER A 257 17.78 9.18 -7.76
C SER A 257 18.18 7.70 -7.70
N LEU A 258 17.49 6.80 -8.41
CA LEU A 258 17.92 5.40 -8.51
C LEU A 258 19.05 5.17 -9.53
N THR A 259 19.41 6.18 -10.31
CA THR A 259 20.48 6.08 -11.33
C THR A 259 21.54 7.14 -11.20
N ASP A 260 21.18 8.29 -10.68
CA ASP A 260 22.04 9.47 -10.58
C ASP A 260 21.72 10.20 -9.26
N TRP A 261 22.28 9.67 -8.17
CA TRP A 261 22.05 10.21 -6.83
C TRP A 261 22.68 11.58 -6.65
N TYR A 262 21.97 12.48 -5.98
CA TYR A 262 22.44 13.82 -5.73
C TYR A 262 23.44 13.90 -4.57
N GLY A 263 24.66 14.32 -4.87
CA GLY A 263 25.72 14.46 -3.87
C GLY A 263 26.33 13.11 -3.43
N LYS A 264 27.24 13.18 -2.46
CA LYS A 264 27.94 11.98 -1.97
C LYS A 264 27.37 11.48 -0.65
N SER A 265 27.02 12.41 0.25
CA SER A 265 26.71 12.08 1.63
C SER A 265 25.90 13.19 2.30
N TRP A 266 24.97 12.83 3.19
CA TRP A 266 23.95 13.69 3.77
C TRP A 266 23.80 13.44 5.28
N ASP A 267 23.55 14.50 6.03
CA ASP A 267 23.33 14.41 7.48
C ASP A 267 21.90 13.97 7.80
N LEU A 268 20.93 14.41 6.96
CA LEU A 268 19.54 13.97 7.02
C LEU A 268 19.01 13.70 5.61
N ILE A 269 18.44 12.52 5.41
CA ILE A 269 17.67 12.18 4.22
C ILE A 269 16.22 11.96 4.66
N LEU A 270 15.29 12.73 4.09
CA LEU A 270 13.87 12.65 4.45
C LEU A 270 12.98 12.59 3.21
N GLY A 271 11.72 12.21 3.36
CA GLY A 271 10.76 12.21 2.26
C GLY A 271 9.81 11.02 2.24
N ASN A 272 9.13 10.86 1.11
CA ASN A 272 8.26 9.73 0.82
C ASN A 272 8.71 9.05 -0.48
N PRO A 273 9.63 8.06 -0.42
CA PRO A 273 10.09 7.37 -1.61
C PRO A 273 8.95 6.69 -2.35
N PRO A 274 8.95 6.67 -3.69
CA PRO A 274 7.84 6.13 -4.46
C PRO A 274 7.64 4.63 -4.24
N TRP A 275 6.39 4.18 -4.02
CA TRP A 275 6.02 2.80 -3.74
C TRP A 275 5.47 2.09 -4.97
N GLY A 276 5.90 0.84 -5.18
CA GLY A 276 5.33 -0.01 -6.22
C GLY A 276 5.57 0.45 -7.65
N LEU A 277 6.65 1.17 -7.92
CA LEU A 277 7.03 1.57 -9.27
C LEU A 277 7.15 0.38 -10.21
N SER A 278 6.64 0.56 -11.42
CA SER A 278 6.88 -0.38 -12.52
C SER A 278 8.12 0.03 -13.28
N PHE A 279 9.09 -0.88 -13.36
CA PHE A 279 10.34 -0.65 -14.09
C PHE A 279 10.37 -1.41 -15.42
N THR A 280 10.98 -0.82 -16.44
CA THR A 280 11.33 -1.53 -17.68
C THR A 280 12.33 -2.65 -17.39
N GLU A 281 12.39 -3.67 -18.22
CA GLU A 281 13.34 -4.78 -18.04
C GLU A 281 14.81 -4.32 -18.05
N LYS A 282 15.12 -3.28 -18.85
CA LYS A 282 16.46 -2.65 -18.87
C LYS A 282 16.76 -2.04 -17.48
N LYS A 283 15.82 -1.27 -16.90
CA LYS A 283 15.99 -0.65 -15.58
C LYS A 283 16.05 -1.70 -14.48
N LYS A 284 15.22 -2.74 -14.51
CA LYS A 284 15.28 -3.85 -13.54
C LYS A 284 16.64 -4.53 -13.53
N ARG A 285 17.22 -4.80 -14.72
CA ARG A 285 18.56 -5.39 -14.82
C ARG A 285 19.63 -4.51 -14.21
N MET A 286 19.56 -3.22 -14.45
CA MET A 286 20.48 -2.25 -13.85
C MET A 286 20.34 -2.21 -12.32
N LEU A 287 19.11 -2.08 -11.80
CA LEU A 287 18.85 -2.06 -10.37
C LEU A 287 19.33 -3.35 -9.68
N LYS A 288 19.10 -4.52 -10.28
CA LYS A 288 19.57 -5.82 -9.77
C LYS A 288 21.10 -5.96 -9.71
N ARG A 289 21.83 -5.19 -10.52
CA ARG A 289 23.31 -5.18 -10.47
C ARG A 289 23.85 -4.29 -9.35
N ASN A 290 23.10 -3.24 -9.01
CA ASN A 290 23.57 -2.19 -8.12
C ASN A 290 23.00 -2.31 -6.71
N PHE A 291 21.85 -2.99 -6.53
CA PHE A 291 21.11 -3.03 -5.27
C PHE A 291 20.69 -4.45 -4.89
N ASP A 292 20.99 -4.84 -3.67
CA ASP A 292 20.62 -6.15 -3.12
C ASP A 292 19.09 -6.29 -2.99
N MET A 293 18.41 -5.18 -2.64
CA MET A 293 16.95 -5.14 -2.51
C MET A 293 16.21 -5.30 -3.83
N ALA A 294 16.88 -5.12 -4.96
CA ALA A 294 16.31 -5.35 -6.29
C ALA A 294 16.39 -6.82 -6.74
N SER A 295 17.01 -7.73 -6.00
CA SER A 295 17.30 -9.13 -6.43
C SER A 295 16.05 -10.02 -6.56
N GLY A 296 14.90 -9.65 -5.99
CA GLY A 296 13.65 -10.43 -6.03
C GLY A 296 12.97 -10.53 -7.41
N LYS A 297 11.88 -11.31 -7.48
CA LYS A 297 11.02 -11.39 -8.68
C LYS A 297 10.40 -10.04 -9.03
N ARG A 298 10.04 -9.26 -8.04
CA ARG A 298 9.56 -7.88 -8.17
C ARG A 298 10.52 -6.97 -7.43
N VAL A 299 10.91 -5.87 -8.07
CA VAL A 299 11.71 -4.83 -7.44
C VAL A 299 10.76 -3.93 -6.67
N ASP A 300 10.97 -3.82 -5.37
CA ASP A 300 10.26 -2.86 -4.53
C ASP A 300 11.05 -1.55 -4.49
N SER A 301 10.45 -0.48 -5.02
CA SER A 301 11.13 0.81 -5.14
C SER A 301 11.44 1.44 -3.78
N ALA A 302 10.53 1.35 -2.81
CA ALA A 302 10.77 1.91 -1.48
C ALA A 302 11.96 1.22 -0.78
N ALA A 303 12.08 -0.11 -0.93
CA ALA A 303 13.21 -0.86 -0.38
C ALA A 303 14.54 -0.46 -1.03
N VAL A 304 14.57 -0.22 -2.35
CA VAL A 304 15.77 0.24 -3.06
C VAL A 304 16.14 1.67 -2.67
N PHE A 305 15.15 2.56 -2.52
CA PHE A 305 15.40 3.93 -2.03
C PHE A 305 15.99 3.93 -0.61
N LEU A 306 15.46 3.08 0.27
CA LEU A 306 16.00 2.97 1.63
C LEU A 306 17.43 2.41 1.65
N GLU A 307 17.72 1.38 0.85
CA GLU A 307 19.07 0.85 0.69
C GLU A 307 20.04 1.94 0.20
N GLN A 308 19.64 2.71 -0.82
CA GLN A 308 20.48 3.79 -1.36
C GLN A 308 20.67 4.92 -0.34
N SER A 309 19.62 5.25 0.41
CA SER A 309 19.73 6.26 1.47
C SER A 309 20.69 5.84 2.59
N LEU A 310 20.69 4.56 2.98
CA LEU A 310 21.69 4.03 3.92
C LEU A 310 23.14 4.19 3.41
N TYR A 311 23.33 4.07 2.10
CA TYR A 311 24.64 4.30 1.47
C TYR A 311 25.09 5.76 1.60
N HIS A 312 24.18 6.70 1.37
CA HIS A 312 24.45 8.12 1.22
C HIS A 312 24.18 8.96 2.47
N THR A 313 23.87 8.35 3.58
CA THR A 313 23.78 9.02 4.88
C THR A 313 25.14 8.99 5.56
N GLU A 314 25.56 10.10 6.18
CA GLU A 314 26.77 10.15 7.01
C GLU A 314 26.66 9.26 8.24
N GLU A 315 27.80 8.84 8.80
CA GLU A 315 27.80 8.11 10.08
C GLU A 315 27.22 9.01 11.18
N GLY A 316 26.21 8.50 11.90
CA GLY A 316 25.43 9.28 12.86
C GLY A 316 24.29 10.11 12.25
N GLY A 317 24.26 10.26 10.92
CA GLY A 317 23.18 10.94 10.20
C GLY A 317 21.87 10.13 10.23
N ARG A 318 20.78 10.77 9.84
CA ARG A 318 19.43 10.18 9.94
C ARG A 318 18.74 10.00 8.59
N ILE A 319 17.85 9.02 8.56
CA ILE A 319 16.91 8.78 7.47
C ILE A 319 15.52 8.83 8.06
N ALA A 320 14.64 9.68 7.53
CA ALA A 320 13.27 9.85 8.00
C ALA A 320 12.29 9.71 6.82
N PHE A 321 11.67 8.56 6.69
CA PHE A 321 10.83 8.23 5.55
C PHE A 321 9.39 7.86 5.92
N VAL A 322 8.47 8.22 5.04
CA VAL A 322 7.12 7.64 5.01
C VAL A 322 7.18 6.35 4.21
N LEU A 323 6.91 5.21 4.83
CA LEU A 323 7.08 3.88 4.23
C LEU A 323 5.83 3.01 4.42
N PRO A 324 5.59 2.04 3.53
CA PRO A 324 4.61 0.99 3.79
C PRO A 324 4.97 0.18 5.04
N GLU A 325 4.03 0.01 5.96
CA GLU A 325 4.21 -0.80 7.18
C GLU A 325 4.68 -2.23 6.87
N ALA A 326 4.27 -2.75 5.71
CA ALA A 326 4.66 -4.08 5.22
C ALA A 326 6.19 -4.29 5.15
N LEU A 327 7.00 -3.25 4.98
CA LEU A 327 8.46 -3.34 4.97
C LEU A 327 9.01 -3.87 6.31
N LEU A 328 8.32 -3.57 7.41
CA LEU A 328 8.77 -3.98 8.76
C LEU A 328 8.37 -5.42 9.14
N GLN A 329 7.46 -6.06 8.40
CA GLN A 329 6.82 -7.30 8.84
C GLN A 329 6.81 -8.42 7.80
N VAL A 330 6.64 -8.10 6.50
CA VAL A 330 6.43 -9.11 5.45
C VAL A 330 7.74 -9.83 5.11
N ALA A 331 7.67 -11.15 4.94
CA ALA A 331 8.82 -12.01 4.69
C ALA A 331 9.66 -11.62 3.46
N SER A 332 9.01 -11.06 2.40
CA SER A 332 9.72 -10.61 1.18
C SER A 332 10.73 -9.49 1.44
N HIS A 333 10.58 -8.74 2.54
CA HIS A 333 11.45 -7.63 2.93
C HIS A 333 12.46 -8.00 4.04
N ARG A 334 12.63 -9.29 4.33
CA ARG A 334 13.57 -9.75 5.35
C ARG A 334 14.99 -9.22 5.14
N LYS A 335 15.52 -9.30 3.90
CA LYS A 335 16.85 -8.78 3.56
C LYS A 335 17.00 -7.29 3.85
N LEU A 336 15.95 -6.50 3.57
CA LEU A 336 15.97 -5.07 3.90
C LEU A 336 16.09 -4.86 5.41
N ARG A 337 15.32 -5.60 6.19
CA ARG A 337 15.38 -5.53 7.67
C ARG A 337 16.74 -5.98 8.21
N GLU A 338 17.36 -7.02 7.62
CA GLU A 338 18.74 -7.43 7.93
C GLU A 338 19.71 -6.24 7.70
N ARG A 339 19.63 -5.59 6.54
CA ARG A 339 20.45 -4.42 6.20
C ARG A 339 20.23 -3.25 7.16
N MET A 340 18.96 -2.96 7.49
CA MET A 340 18.65 -1.91 8.48
C MET A 340 19.28 -2.21 9.84
N LEU A 341 19.18 -3.46 10.32
CA LEU A 341 19.77 -3.88 11.62
C LEU A 341 21.30 -3.90 11.62
N GLU A 342 21.93 -4.06 10.47
CA GLU A 342 23.38 -4.05 10.32
C GLU A 342 23.97 -2.65 10.26
N GLN A 343 23.25 -1.68 9.67
CA GLN A 343 23.78 -0.37 9.29
C GLN A 343 23.12 0.82 9.99
N ALA A 344 22.05 0.58 10.74
CA ALA A 344 21.32 1.65 11.37
C ALA A 344 20.71 1.23 12.71
N VAL A 345 20.37 2.22 13.51
CA VAL A 345 19.56 2.10 14.73
C VAL A 345 18.18 2.69 14.42
N ILE A 346 17.11 1.97 14.73
CA ILE A 346 15.75 2.50 14.65
C ILE A 346 15.55 3.41 15.86
N GLU A 347 15.30 4.70 15.62
CA GLU A 347 15.05 5.67 16.70
C GLU A 347 13.55 5.81 16.97
N ARG A 348 12.72 5.84 15.90
CA ARG A 348 11.28 6.07 16.00
C ARG A 348 10.49 5.37 14.90
N ALA A 349 9.27 4.93 15.23
CA ALA A 349 8.30 4.39 14.29
C ALA A 349 6.88 4.84 14.68
N ASP A 350 6.25 5.72 13.87
CA ASP A 350 4.87 6.17 14.08
C ASP A 350 3.96 5.50 13.05
N PHE A 351 3.01 4.69 13.50
CA PHE A 351 2.06 3.97 12.66
C PHE A 351 0.84 4.85 12.37
N VAL A 352 0.78 5.39 11.17
CA VAL A 352 -0.23 6.42 10.79
C VAL A 352 -1.45 5.85 10.05
N GLY A 353 -1.60 4.53 10.00
CA GLY A 353 -2.71 3.87 9.33
C GLY A 353 -2.68 4.10 7.82
N ASN A 354 -3.81 4.47 7.22
CA ASN A 354 -3.94 4.72 5.77
C ASN A 354 -4.03 6.22 5.47
N PRO A 355 -2.90 6.94 5.37
CA PRO A 355 -2.92 8.38 5.19
C PRO A 355 -3.27 8.84 3.77
N PHE A 356 -3.22 7.92 2.78
CA PHE A 356 -3.42 8.24 1.37
C PHE A 356 -4.84 7.93 0.90
N SER A 357 -5.55 8.93 0.37
CA SER A 357 -6.90 8.76 -0.16
C SER A 357 -6.94 7.75 -1.32
N GLY A 358 -7.95 6.88 -1.32
CA GLY A 358 -8.18 5.91 -2.41
C GLY A 358 -7.19 4.74 -2.48
N VAL A 359 -6.24 4.64 -1.55
CA VAL A 359 -5.25 3.55 -1.48
C VAL A 359 -5.25 2.92 -0.09
N PHE A 360 -5.51 1.63 -0.02
CA PHE A 360 -5.35 0.89 1.23
C PHE A 360 -3.88 0.46 1.37
N CYS A 361 -3.10 1.27 2.05
CA CYS A 361 -1.69 1.00 2.33
C CYS A 361 -1.31 1.55 3.71
N PRO A 362 -1.41 0.74 4.77
CA PRO A 362 -0.95 1.13 6.10
C PRO A 362 0.50 1.58 6.05
N SER A 363 0.78 2.71 6.68
CA SER A 363 2.05 3.42 6.57
C SER A 363 2.67 3.71 7.92
N VAL A 364 3.99 3.82 7.92
CA VAL A 364 4.81 4.15 9.09
C VAL A 364 5.73 5.32 8.76
N LEU A 365 5.86 6.25 9.68
CA LEU A 365 6.92 7.26 9.68
C LEU A 365 8.10 6.63 10.42
N LEU A 366 9.15 6.34 9.69
CA LEU A 366 10.30 5.61 10.22
C LEU A 366 11.53 6.50 10.27
N THR A 367 12.11 6.66 11.46
CA THR A 367 13.38 7.36 11.65
C THR A 367 14.47 6.38 12.03
N LEU A 368 15.51 6.36 11.21
CA LEU A 368 16.72 5.58 11.39
C LEU A 368 17.92 6.50 11.60
N ARG A 369 18.84 6.12 12.47
CA ARG A 369 20.17 6.77 12.58
C ARG A 369 21.21 5.80 12.06
N LYS A 370 22.01 6.22 11.08
CA LYS A 370 23.13 5.42 10.56
C LYS A 370 24.17 5.19 11.63
N GLY A 371 24.66 3.97 11.74
CA GLY A 371 25.66 3.60 12.71
C GLY A 371 25.79 2.09 12.81
N LYS A 372 26.87 1.65 13.39
CA LYS A 372 27.14 0.22 13.59
C LYS A 372 26.07 -0.38 14.49
N LYS A 373 25.79 -1.65 14.23
CA LYS A 373 24.91 -2.51 15.02
C LYS A 373 25.12 -2.26 16.52
N SER A 374 24.11 -1.67 17.13
CA SER A 374 24.01 -1.62 18.58
C SER A 374 23.18 -2.82 19.01
N ASP A 375 23.64 -3.58 19.98
CA ASP A 375 22.85 -4.67 20.58
C ASP A 375 21.66 -4.13 21.40
N ALA A 376 21.59 -2.81 21.59
CA ALA A 376 20.55 -2.12 22.32
C ALA A 376 19.43 -1.69 21.38
N TYR A 377 18.41 -2.50 21.25
CA TYR A 377 17.12 -2.11 20.67
C TYR A 377 16.21 -1.39 21.67
N ALA A 378 16.75 -1.10 22.85
CA ALA A 378 16.05 -0.37 23.89
C ALA A 378 15.86 1.10 23.49
N GLY A 379 14.72 1.66 23.90
CA GLY A 379 14.46 3.07 23.75
C GLY A 379 13.87 3.50 22.39
N ILE A 380 13.63 2.57 21.45
CA ILE A 380 12.87 2.89 20.23
C ILE A 380 11.52 3.48 20.65
N PHE A 381 11.24 4.69 20.20
CA PHE A 381 9.95 5.32 20.41
C PHE A 381 8.95 4.83 19.37
N VAL A 382 7.78 4.41 19.82
CA VAL A 382 6.70 3.94 18.95
C VAL A 382 5.43 4.70 19.27
N GLU A 383 4.70 5.12 18.22
CA GLU A 383 3.37 5.69 18.30
C GLU A 383 2.41 4.89 17.41
N MET A 384 1.25 4.53 17.94
CA MET A 384 0.20 3.85 17.18
C MET A 384 -1.18 4.14 17.78
N GLY A 385 -2.07 4.74 16.99
CA GLY A 385 -3.45 5.01 17.41
C GLY A 385 -3.56 5.93 18.62
N GLY A 386 -2.65 6.89 18.77
CA GLY A 386 -2.59 7.84 19.89
C GLY A 386 -1.93 7.28 21.17
N ILE A 387 -1.45 6.03 21.12
CA ILE A 387 -0.69 5.41 22.22
C ILE A 387 0.79 5.48 21.88
N CYS A 388 1.60 5.93 22.85
CA CYS A 388 3.05 6.03 22.73
C CYS A 388 3.73 5.11 23.74
N TRP A 389 4.79 4.45 23.32
CA TRP A 389 5.65 3.67 24.23
C TRP A 389 7.10 3.66 23.78
N ARG A 390 7.99 3.27 24.67
CA ARG A 390 9.39 2.99 24.34
C ARG A 390 9.66 1.51 24.57
N ILE A 391 10.37 0.90 23.62
CA ILE A 391 10.77 -0.50 23.73
C ILE A 391 11.82 -0.63 24.82
N ARG A 392 11.60 -1.55 25.77
CA ARG A 392 12.49 -1.80 26.90
C ARG A 392 13.76 -2.55 26.53
N ASP A 393 14.74 -2.50 27.42
CA ASP A 393 15.93 -3.34 27.35
C ASP A 393 15.59 -4.84 27.34
N GLY A 394 16.39 -5.63 26.62
CA GLY A 394 16.23 -7.07 26.52
C GLY A 394 15.18 -7.56 25.53
N ARG A 395 14.35 -6.67 24.97
CA ARG A 395 13.46 -7.04 23.87
C ARG A 395 14.25 -7.22 22.58
N LYS A 396 14.10 -8.39 21.94
CA LYS A 396 14.83 -8.72 20.71
C LYS A 396 14.03 -8.32 19.48
N ILE A 397 14.65 -7.54 18.62
CA ILE A 397 14.15 -7.22 17.27
C ILE A 397 14.93 -8.10 16.30
N THR A 398 14.21 -8.78 15.40
CA THR A 398 14.82 -9.68 14.41
C THR A 398 14.40 -9.28 13.00
N ALA A 399 15.18 -9.69 12.02
CA ALA A 399 14.84 -9.44 10.61
C ALA A 399 13.57 -10.17 10.14
N ASP A 400 13.08 -11.15 10.86
CA ASP A 400 11.81 -11.83 10.52
C ASP A 400 10.61 -10.91 10.75
N ASN A 401 10.61 -10.19 11.86
CA ASN A 401 9.62 -9.16 12.19
C ASN A 401 10.22 -8.24 13.25
N PHE A 402 10.01 -6.94 13.11
CA PHE A 402 10.47 -5.98 14.12
C PHE A 402 9.56 -5.90 15.34
N TYR A 403 8.33 -6.43 15.26
CA TYR A 403 7.36 -6.45 16.37
C TYR A 403 7.10 -5.08 17.01
N LEU A 404 7.31 -3.98 16.28
CA LEU A 404 7.16 -2.63 16.81
C LEU A 404 5.71 -2.27 17.16
N THR A 405 4.74 -2.95 16.53
CA THR A 405 3.30 -2.75 16.80
C THR A 405 2.80 -3.38 18.11
N MET A 406 3.71 -3.90 18.93
CA MET A 406 3.40 -4.46 20.25
C MET A 406 4.01 -3.61 21.35
N THR A 407 3.24 -3.34 22.40
CA THR A 407 3.82 -2.90 23.68
C THR A 407 4.71 -4.01 24.26
N ASP A 408 5.50 -3.70 25.28
CA ASP A 408 6.34 -4.73 25.89
C ASP A 408 5.54 -5.83 26.59
N GLU A 409 4.39 -5.48 27.17
CA GLU A 409 3.45 -6.43 27.77
C GLU A 409 2.84 -7.36 26.71
N GLU A 410 2.38 -6.79 25.58
CA GLU A 410 1.87 -7.57 24.44
C GLU A 410 2.94 -8.50 23.86
N TYR A 411 4.20 -8.03 23.79
CA TYR A 411 5.32 -8.84 23.33
C TYR A 411 5.62 -10.02 24.27
N ASP A 412 5.52 -9.82 25.58
CA ASP A 412 5.69 -10.90 26.54
C ASP A 412 4.59 -11.97 26.39
N TRP A 413 3.35 -11.54 26.19
CA TRP A 413 2.25 -12.45 25.90
C TRP A 413 2.47 -13.21 24.60
N TYR A 414 2.83 -12.48 23.55
CA TYR A 414 3.17 -13.08 22.25
C TYR A 414 4.26 -14.14 22.37
N LYS A 415 5.33 -13.85 23.10
CA LYS A 415 6.44 -14.78 23.32
C LYS A 415 6.04 -16.01 24.16
N LYS A 416 5.17 -15.85 25.15
CA LYS A 416 4.63 -17.00 25.92
C LYS A 416 3.81 -17.93 25.03
N ILE A 417 2.97 -17.38 24.16
CA ILE A 417 2.20 -18.18 23.20
C ILE A 417 3.12 -18.90 22.21
N GLU A 418 4.12 -18.19 21.66
CA GLU A 418 5.08 -18.75 20.71
C GLU A 418 5.94 -19.87 21.32
N ALA A 419 6.30 -19.73 22.59
CA ALA A 419 7.13 -20.68 23.33
C ALA A 419 6.32 -21.83 23.98
N LEU A 420 5.05 -22.04 23.59
CA LEU A 420 4.22 -23.10 24.15
C LEU A 420 4.90 -24.46 23.97
N PRO A 421 5.22 -25.18 25.06
CA PRO A 421 5.82 -26.51 24.99
C PRO A 421 4.89 -27.48 24.26
N GLU A 422 5.47 -28.37 23.46
CA GLU A 422 4.74 -29.44 22.74
C GLU A 422 3.61 -28.93 21.83
N ALA A 423 3.65 -27.65 21.43
CA ALA A 423 2.64 -27.09 20.50
C ALA A 423 2.55 -27.92 19.22
N CYS A 424 1.34 -28.25 18.82
CA CYS A 424 1.03 -28.85 17.53
C CYS A 424 0.85 -27.77 16.48
N TYR A 425 1.14 -28.11 15.22
CA TYR A 425 1.00 -27.18 14.10
C TYR A 425 0.28 -27.86 12.94
N LEU A 426 -0.49 -27.10 12.19
CA LEU A 426 -1.14 -27.59 10.96
C LEU A 426 -0.13 -27.83 9.82
N LYS A 427 1.09 -27.32 9.93
CA LYS A 427 2.15 -27.53 8.93
C LYS A 427 2.51 -29.01 8.83
N GLY A 428 2.27 -29.58 7.62
CA GLY A 428 2.50 -31.01 7.38
C GLY A 428 1.45 -31.94 8.04
N GLN A 429 0.49 -31.39 8.78
CA GLN A 429 -0.55 -32.15 9.49
C GLN A 429 -1.98 -31.63 9.15
N ALA A 430 -2.14 -31.05 7.96
CA ALA A 430 -3.44 -30.65 7.44
C ALA A 430 -3.40 -30.57 5.92
N ASP A 431 -4.53 -30.88 5.30
CA ASP A 431 -4.77 -30.61 3.91
C ASP A 431 -5.41 -29.23 3.76
N PHE A 432 -5.02 -28.49 2.73
CA PHE A 432 -5.55 -27.16 2.43
C PHE A 432 -6.05 -27.09 1.00
N ALA A 433 -7.24 -26.54 0.81
CA ALA A 433 -7.79 -26.30 -0.51
C ALA A 433 -8.34 -24.88 -0.65
N ILE A 434 -8.11 -24.30 -1.82
CA ILE A 434 -8.73 -23.03 -2.18
C ILE A 434 -10.20 -23.28 -2.56
N GLY A 435 -11.07 -22.35 -2.22
CA GLY A 435 -12.42 -22.35 -2.74
C GLY A 435 -12.45 -22.04 -4.24
N ILE A 436 -13.52 -22.43 -4.91
CA ILE A 436 -13.71 -22.34 -6.36
C ILE A 436 -13.53 -20.89 -6.85
N VAL A 437 -12.69 -20.71 -7.85
CA VAL A 437 -12.52 -19.45 -8.59
C VAL A 437 -13.25 -19.60 -9.92
N THR A 438 -14.46 -19.07 -10.02
CA THR A 438 -15.30 -19.22 -11.22
C THR A 438 -14.78 -18.44 -12.44
N GLY A 439 -13.98 -17.38 -12.21
CA GLY A 439 -13.60 -16.42 -13.25
C GLY A 439 -14.64 -15.31 -13.44
N ASP A 440 -15.91 -15.68 -13.45
CA ASP A 440 -17.05 -14.74 -13.53
C ASP A 440 -18.20 -15.19 -12.61
N ASN A 441 -18.24 -14.61 -11.42
CA ASN A 441 -19.28 -14.93 -10.44
C ASN A 441 -20.69 -14.56 -10.90
N ARG A 442 -20.86 -13.60 -11.83
CA ARG A 442 -22.18 -13.20 -12.33
C ARG A 442 -22.77 -14.26 -13.26
N LYS A 443 -21.90 -14.93 -14.02
CA LYS A 443 -22.29 -16.04 -14.90
C LYS A 443 -22.72 -17.28 -14.11
N TRP A 444 -22.00 -17.57 -13.00
CA TRP A 444 -22.06 -18.86 -12.34
C TRP A 444 -22.92 -18.92 -11.07
N LEU A 445 -23.11 -17.79 -10.40
CA LEU A 445 -23.77 -17.76 -9.11
C LEU A 445 -25.19 -17.24 -9.23
N GLN A 446 -26.09 -17.94 -8.55
CA GLN A 446 -27.50 -17.56 -8.36
C GLN A 446 -27.78 -17.31 -6.88
N THR A 447 -28.81 -16.51 -6.59
CA THR A 447 -29.22 -16.17 -5.22
C THR A 447 -30.37 -17.06 -4.73
N GLN A 448 -30.99 -17.81 -5.62
CA GLN A 448 -32.08 -18.73 -5.32
C GLN A 448 -31.67 -20.14 -5.72
N GLU A 449 -32.25 -21.12 -5.04
CA GLU A 449 -32.07 -22.51 -5.38
C GLU A 449 -32.87 -22.85 -6.66
N GLU A 450 -32.20 -23.45 -7.63
CA GLU A 450 -32.78 -23.91 -8.89
C GLU A 450 -32.37 -25.36 -9.15
N GLU A 451 -33.12 -26.04 -9.99
CA GLU A 451 -32.85 -27.44 -10.36
C GLU A 451 -31.42 -27.60 -10.94
N GLY A 452 -30.67 -28.54 -10.40
CA GLY A 452 -29.27 -28.78 -10.79
C GLY A 452 -28.26 -27.81 -10.20
N HIS A 453 -28.68 -26.89 -9.33
CA HIS A 453 -27.80 -26.04 -8.56
C HIS A 453 -27.71 -26.53 -7.11
N GLU A 454 -26.52 -26.38 -6.53
CA GLU A 454 -26.27 -26.74 -5.15
C GLU A 454 -25.68 -25.56 -4.37
N PRO A 455 -25.86 -25.54 -3.03
CA PRO A 455 -25.37 -24.43 -2.19
C PRO A 455 -23.85 -24.34 -2.21
N ILE A 456 -23.33 -23.09 -2.31
CA ILE A 456 -21.92 -22.79 -2.27
C ILE A 456 -21.64 -21.71 -1.23
N LEU A 457 -20.72 -22.00 -0.30
CA LEU A 457 -20.37 -21.11 0.79
C LEU A 457 -19.47 -19.94 0.32
N ARG A 458 -19.88 -18.75 0.66
CA ARG A 458 -19.06 -17.52 0.55
C ARG A 458 -18.37 -17.23 1.88
N GLY A 459 -17.31 -16.42 1.86
CA GLY A 459 -16.70 -15.96 3.10
C GLY A 459 -17.66 -15.23 4.04
N THR A 460 -18.68 -14.56 3.50
CA THR A 460 -19.74 -13.89 4.28
C THR A 460 -20.65 -14.85 5.03
N ASP A 461 -20.75 -16.10 4.58
CA ASP A 461 -21.59 -17.11 5.20
C ASP A 461 -20.87 -17.78 6.41
N ILE A 462 -19.58 -17.45 6.62
CA ILE A 462 -18.77 -18.01 7.70
C ILE A 462 -18.61 -16.98 8.82
N SER A 463 -18.98 -17.38 10.02
CA SER A 463 -18.70 -16.72 11.28
C SER A 463 -17.99 -17.70 12.25
N ALA A 464 -17.43 -17.18 13.35
CA ALA A 464 -16.81 -18.05 14.34
C ALA A 464 -17.78 -19.14 14.80
N PHE A 465 -17.39 -20.41 14.63
CA PHE A 465 -18.14 -21.63 14.97
C PHE A 465 -19.40 -21.93 14.14
N ARG A 466 -19.86 -21.03 13.29
CA ARG A 466 -21.15 -21.16 12.60
C ARG A 466 -21.04 -20.92 11.11
N ILE A 467 -21.75 -21.75 10.37
CA ILE A 467 -22.05 -21.54 8.96
C ILE A 467 -23.48 -21.04 8.87
N GLN A 468 -23.68 -19.88 8.29
CA GLN A 468 -25.00 -19.31 8.01
C GLN A 468 -25.63 -20.01 6.80
N ALA A 469 -26.92 -19.82 6.60
CA ALA A 469 -27.58 -20.29 5.40
C ALA A 469 -26.85 -19.81 4.15
N PRO A 470 -26.57 -20.67 3.17
CA PRO A 470 -25.85 -20.29 1.97
C PRO A 470 -26.56 -19.14 1.24
N SER A 471 -25.79 -18.12 0.90
CA SER A 471 -26.30 -16.94 0.19
C SER A 471 -26.12 -17.05 -1.33
N ALA A 472 -25.66 -18.20 -1.82
CA ALA A 472 -25.43 -18.47 -3.24
C ALA A 472 -25.55 -19.95 -3.58
N PHE A 473 -25.93 -20.20 -4.82
CA PHE A 473 -26.05 -21.51 -5.43
C PHE A 473 -25.24 -21.55 -6.73
N ILE A 474 -24.74 -22.74 -7.09
CA ILE A 474 -23.90 -22.94 -8.28
C ILE A 474 -24.23 -24.30 -8.93
N ARG A 475 -24.24 -24.34 -10.26
CA ARG A 475 -24.17 -25.60 -10.98
C ARG A 475 -22.73 -26.06 -11.02
N PHE A 476 -22.43 -27.25 -10.49
CA PHE A 476 -21.07 -27.75 -10.36
C PHE A 476 -20.51 -28.28 -11.69
N CYS A 477 -19.67 -27.47 -12.34
CA CYS A 477 -19.00 -27.78 -13.62
C CYS A 477 -17.48 -27.50 -13.46
N PRO A 478 -16.72 -28.42 -12.84
CA PRO A 478 -15.29 -28.20 -12.49
C PRO A 478 -14.42 -27.78 -13.66
N GLU A 479 -14.67 -28.33 -14.85
CA GLU A 479 -13.90 -28.10 -16.07
C GLU A 479 -14.04 -26.69 -16.66
N GLU A 480 -15.12 -25.98 -16.27
CA GLU A 480 -15.39 -24.64 -16.78
C GLU A 480 -14.89 -23.51 -15.85
N TYR A 481 -14.42 -23.85 -14.65
CA TYR A 481 -13.96 -22.84 -13.69
C TYR A 481 -12.53 -22.41 -13.96
N GLN A 482 -12.22 -21.17 -13.61
CA GLN A 482 -10.89 -20.62 -13.78
C GLN A 482 -9.84 -21.37 -12.94
N GLN A 483 -10.21 -21.76 -11.70
CA GLN A 483 -9.36 -22.54 -10.79
C GLN A 483 -10.23 -23.29 -9.79
N ILE A 484 -9.92 -24.55 -9.60
CA ILE A 484 -10.58 -25.44 -8.65
C ILE A 484 -9.53 -26.37 -8.01
N ALA A 485 -9.72 -26.75 -6.75
CA ALA A 485 -8.97 -27.82 -6.10
C ALA A 485 -9.60 -29.19 -6.43
N ALA A 486 -8.96 -30.28 -6.05
CA ALA A 486 -9.57 -31.61 -6.22
C ALA A 486 -10.92 -31.71 -5.51
N THR A 487 -11.90 -32.32 -6.19
CA THR A 487 -13.30 -32.39 -5.75
C THR A 487 -13.44 -33.02 -4.35
N GLU A 488 -12.55 -33.94 -4.01
CA GLU A 488 -12.55 -34.64 -2.71
C GLU A 488 -12.45 -33.69 -1.51
N PHE A 489 -11.76 -32.55 -1.65
CA PHE A 489 -11.68 -31.55 -0.58
C PHE A 489 -13.03 -30.89 -0.32
N TYR A 490 -13.78 -30.57 -1.38
CA TYR A 490 -15.12 -30.01 -1.21
C TYR A 490 -16.08 -31.04 -0.64
N ARG A 491 -15.94 -32.30 -1.06
CA ARG A 491 -16.83 -33.40 -0.67
C ARG A 491 -16.36 -34.16 0.58
N ALA A 492 -15.34 -33.66 1.26
CA ALA A 492 -14.93 -34.26 2.52
C ALA A 492 -16.11 -34.34 3.50
N PRO A 493 -16.29 -35.47 4.19
CA PRO A 493 -17.43 -35.68 5.12
C PRO A 493 -17.38 -34.71 6.31
N GLU A 494 -16.19 -34.26 6.67
CA GLU A 494 -15.95 -33.27 7.69
C GLU A 494 -14.75 -32.43 7.30
N LYS A 495 -14.89 -31.09 7.37
CA LYS A 495 -13.84 -30.13 7.08
C LYS A 495 -14.05 -28.83 7.82
N LEU A 496 -12.98 -28.13 8.12
CA LEU A 496 -13.07 -26.73 8.54
C LEU A 496 -13.05 -25.81 7.32
N VAL A 497 -13.93 -24.84 7.36
CA VAL A 497 -14.02 -23.77 6.36
C VAL A 497 -13.68 -22.45 7.04
N TYR A 498 -12.94 -21.59 6.35
CA TYR A 498 -12.54 -20.30 6.92
C TYR A 498 -12.67 -19.16 5.94
N ARG A 499 -13.03 -18.00 6.47
CA ARG A 499 -13.14 -16.77 5.70
C ARG A 499 -11.76 -16.28 5.27
N PHE A 500 -11.56 -16.08 3.94
CA PHE A 500 -10.24 -15.75 3.39
C PHE A 500 -9.84 -14.29 3.61
N VAL A 501 -10.80 -13.35 3.56
CA VAL A 501 -10.55 -11.91 3.78
C VAL A 501 -11.35 -11.45 4.99
N CYS A 502 -10.68 -11.20 6.09
CA CYS A 502 -11.28 -10.67 7.33
C CYS A 502 -10.19 -10.14 8.27
N ASN A 503 -10.62 -9.42 9.30
CA ASN A 503 -9.76 -8.87 10.34
C ASN A 503 -9.66 -9.76 11.60
N ARG A 504 -10.34 -10.91 11.60
CA ARG A 504 -10.31 -11.94 12.64
C ARG A 504 -10.40 -13.33 11.99
N LEU A 505 -9.74 -14.31 12.59
CA LEU A 505 -9.95 -15.71 12.19
C LEU A 505 -11.43 -16.08 12.42
N GLN A 506 -12.07 -16.58 11.40
CA GLN A 506 -13.45 -17.06 11.44
C GLN A 506 -13.48 -18.44 10.80
N VAL A 507 -13.60 -19.45 11.63
CA VAL A 507 -13.51 -20.86 11.27
C VAL A 507 -14.77 -21.59 11.73
N ALA A 508 -15.35 -22.41 10.86
CA ALA A 508 -16.50 -23.24 11.18
C ALA A 508 -16.32 -24.65 10.61
N CYS A 509 -17.02 -25.64 11.20
CA CYS A 509 -16.99 -27.01 10.74
C CYS A 509 -18.15 -27.26 9.75
N ASP A 510 -17.82 -27.75 8.56
CA ASP A 510 -18.80 -28.22 7.57
C ASP A 510 -18.85 -29.75 7.55
N ARG A 511 -20.07 -30.30 7.75
CA ARG A 511 -20.38 -31.73 7.66
C ARG A 511 -21.39 -32.06 6.56
N GLU A 512 -21.79 -31.04 5.80
CA GLU A 512 -22.78 -31.18 4.72
C GLU A 512 -22.15 -31.29 3.33
N ARG A 513 -20.80 -31.42 3.27
CA ARG A 513 -20.04 -31.57 2.01
C ARG A 513 -20.28 -30.44 1.01
N ARG A 514 -20.53 -29.21 1.52
CA ARG A 514 -20.83 -28.05 0.70
C ARG A 514 -19.63 -27.55 -0.10
N LEU A 515 -19.91 -26.99 -1.25
CA LEU A 515 -18.91 -26.30 -2.06
C LEU A 515 -18.50 -24.97 -1.39
N THR A 516 -17.30 -24.46 -1.70
CA THR A 516 -16.81 -23.18 -1.21
C THR A 516 -16.29 -22.31 -2.35
N LEU A 517 -16.56 -21.00 -2.32
CA LEU A 517 -15.96 -20.01 -3.21
C LEU A 517 -14.59 -19.55 -2.69
N ASN A 518 -13.80 -18.92 -3.54
CA ASN A 518 -12.47 -18.38 -3.24
C ASN A 518 -12.39 -17.36 -2.09
N SER A 519 -13.53 -16.89 -1.59
CA SER A 519 -13.63 -16.11 -0.35
C SER A 519 -13.76 -16.96 0.91
N CYS A 520 -13.95 -18.29 0.74
CA CYS A 520 -14.08 -19.29 1.79
C CYS A 520 -13.19 -20.49 1.45
N ASN A 521 -12.07 -20.64 2.13
CA ASN A 521 -11.12 -21.73 1.90
C ASN A 521 -11.32 -22.88 2.88
N ILE A 522 -10.67 -24.01 2.60
CA ILE A 522 -10.82 -25.27 3.32
C ILE A 522 -9.50 -25.60 4.03
N VAL A 523 -9.60 -26.12 5.25
CA VAL A 523 -8.53 -26.83 5.95
C VAL A 523 -9.08 -28.10 6.59
N ILE A 524 -8.40 -29.22 6.40
CA ILE A 524 -8.73 -30.51 6.99
C ILE A 524 -7.58 -30.91 7.90
N PRO A 525 -7.67 -30.63 9.21
CA PRO A 525 -6.65 -31.03 10.18
C PRO A 525 -6.50 -32.55 10.27
N ARG A 526 -5.26 -33.00 10.41
CA ARG A 526 -4.90 -34.42 10.60
C ARG A 526 -3.92 -34.58 11.76
N ILE A 527 -4.04 -33.75 12.79
CA ILE A 527 -3.18 -33.83 13.98
C ILE A 527 -3.64 -35.03 14.82
N PRO A 528 -2.78 -36.04 15.03
CA PRO A 528 -3.16 -37.23 15.81
C PRO A 528 -3.62 -36.88 17.22
N GLY A 529 -4.74 -37.44 17.66
CA GLY A 529 -5.28 -37.24 19.00
C GLY A 529 -6.02 -35.94 19.25
N LEU A 530 -6.07 -35.01 18.25
CA LEU A 530 -6.86 -33.78 18.36
C LEU A 530 -8.13 -33.85 17.51
N LYS A 531 -9.28 -33.56 18.12
CA LYS A 531 -10.58 -33.45 17.45
C LYS A 531 -10.66 -32.18 16.61
N MET A 532 -11.36 -32.24 15.47
CA MET A 532 -11.51 -31.11 14.56
C MET A 532 -12.21 -29.93 15.24
N GLU A 533 -13.26 -30.17 16.03
CA GLU A 533 -13.99 -29.13 16.76
C GLU A 533 -13.11 -28.46 17.84
N TYR A 534 -12.22 -29.23 18.46
CA TYR A 534 -11.24 -28.66 19.40
C TYR A 534 -10.30 -27.69 18.67
N ILE A 535 -9.75 -28.11 17.53
CA ILE A 535 -8.89 -27.26 16.69
C ILE A 535 -9.66 -26.01 16.24
N MET A 536 -10.92 -26.15 15.84
CA MET A 536 -11.80 -25.02 15.51
C MET A 536 -11.96 -24.07 16.71
N ALA A 537 -12.14 -24.59 17.91
CA ALA A 537 -12.29 -23.79 19.12
C ALA A 537 -11.02 -22.96 19.38
N VAL A 538 -9.87 -23.60 19.28
CA VAL A 538 -8.55 -22.95 19.48
C VAL A 538 -8.31 -21.89 18.41
N LEU A 539 -8.57 -22.18 17.13
CA LEU A 539 -8.40 -21.20 16.04
C LEU A 539 -9.29 -19.97 16.18
N ASN A 540 -10.48 -20.10 16.76
CA ASN A 540 -11.41 -19.00 17.00
C ASN A 540 -11.17 -18.26 18.34
N SER A 541 -10.26 -18.75 19.20
CA SER A 541 -9.99 -18.18 20.53
C SER A 541 -9.36 -16.80 20.48
N GLU A 542 -9.60 -15.98 21.48
CA GLU A 542 -8.97 -14.66 21.63
C GLU A 542 -7.45 -14.75 21.66
N VAL A 543 -6.89 -15.82 22.24
CA VAL A 543 -5.44 -16.07 22.29
C VAL A 543 -4.85 -16.16 20.89
N LEU A 544 -5.44 -16.99 19.99
CA LEU A 544 -4.95 -17.13 18.63
C LEU A 544 -5.33 -15.94 17.74
N GLN A 545 -6.45 -15.24 18.01
CA GLN A 545 -6.76 -13.97 17.36
C GLN A 545 -5.65 -12.94 17.60
N PHE A 546 -5.27 -12.77 18.87
CA PHE A 546 -4.17 -11.88 19.26
C PHE A 546 -2.85 -12.28 18.59
N TYR A 547 -2.44 -13.54 18.74
CA TYR A 547 -1.19 -14.05 18.17
C TYR A 547 -1.13 -13.88 16.65
N TRP A 548 -2.18 -14.26 15.95
CA TRP A 548 -2.28 -14.12 14.48
C TRP A 548 -2.19 -12.66 14.04
N LYS A 549 -2.98 -11.78 14.68
CA LYS A 549 -3.02 -10.35 14.36
C LYS A 549 -1.66 -9.68 14.56
N LYS A 550 -0.98 -10.02 15.67
CA LYS A 550 0.33 -9.43 15.98
C LYS A 550 1.47 -9.99 15.10
N ARG A 551 1.32 -11.23 14.64
CA ARG A 551 2.35 -11.88 13.82
C ARG A 551 2.27 -11.50 12.34
N PHE A 552 1.07 -11.39 11.77
CA PHE A 552 0.90 -11.33 10.32
C PHE A 552 0.38 -10.02 9.78
N ALA A 553 -0.24 -9.17 10.57
CA ALA A 553 -0.78 -7.85 10.16
C ALA A 553 -1.44 -7.86 8.77
N SER A 554 -2.24 -8.89 8.47
CA SER A 554 -2.82 -9.15 7.14
C SER A 554 -4.33 -9.29 7.22
N ALA A 555 -5.04 -8.64 6.29
CA ALA A 555 -6.48 -8.85 6.10
C ALA A 555 -6.81 -10.15 5.34
N LYS A 556 -5.80 -10.87 4.82
CA LYS A 556 -5.98 -12.16 4.13
C LYS A 556 -5.41 -13.27 4.99
N ILE A 557 -6.20 -14.29 5.23
CA ILE A 557 -5.76 -15.50 5.94
C ILE A 557 -5.17 -16.46 4.91
N LEU A 558 -3.84 -16.52 4.87
CA LEU A 558 -3.10 -17.41 3.96
C LEU A 558 -2.82 -18.76 4.63
N ARG A 559 -2.60 -19.79 3.83
CA ARG A 559 -2.26 -21.13 4.30
C ARG A 559 -1.12 -21.10 5.34
N HIS A 560 0.00 -20.46 5.02
CA HIS A 560 1.16 -20.40 5.91
C HIS A 560 0.89 -19.65 7.23
N HIS A 561 -0.14 -18.78 7.29
CA HIS A 561 -0.58 -18.20 8.56
C HIS A 561 -1.14 -19.27 9.49
N LEU A 562 -2.10 -20.06 8.98
CA LEU A 562 -2.72 -21.14 9.77
C LEU A 562 -1.70 -22.22 10.15
N GLU A 563 -0.79 -22.57 9.21
CA GLU A 563 0.29 -23.54 9.45
C GLU A 563 1.26 -23.13 10.57
N ALA A 564 1.35 -21.85 10.89
CA ALA A 564 2.27 -21.30 11.90
C ALA A 564 1.62 -21.02 13.26
N LEU A 565 0.32 -21.31 13.42
CA LEU A 565 -0.37 -21.09 14.69
C LEU A 565 -0.07 -22.24 15.67
N PRO A 566 0.40 -21.96 16.90
CA PRO A 566 0.65 -22.97 17.89
C PRO A 566 -0.67 -23.47 18.49
N ILE A 567 -0.99 -24.74 18.32
CA ILE A 567 -2.18 -25.39 18.87
C ILE A 567 -1.76 -26.19 20.10
N PRO A 568 -2.31 -25.92 21.29
CA PRO A 568 -1.94 -26.65 22.49
C PRO A 568 -2.42 -28.11 22.40
N PRO A 569 -1.60 -29.08 22.83
CA PRO A 569 -2.08 -30.44 23.03
C PRO A 569 -3.06 -30.46 24.20
N ALA A 570 -4.08 -31.32 24.11
CA ALA A 570 -5.07 -31.49 25.18
C ALA A 570 -5.52 -32.96 25.27
N ALA A 571 -5.70 -33.47 26.49
CA ALA A 571 -6.28 -34.79 26.70
C ALA A 571 -7.73 -34.86 26.20
N ALA A 572 -8.21 -36.05 25.84
CA ALA A 572 -9.54 -36.24 25.26
C ALA A 572 -10.68 -35.61 26.09
N GLY A 573 -10.63 -35.80 27.42
CA GLY A 573 -11.63 -35.22 28.32
C GLY A 573 -11.60 -33.67 28.35
N GLU A 574 -10.43 -33.03 28.23
CA GLU A 574 -10.32 -31.59 28.17
C GLU A 574 -10.80 -31.06 26.81
N GLN A 575 -10.55 -31.77 25.72
CA GLN A 575 -11.09 -31.43 24.40
C GLN A 575 -12.62 -31.46 24.41
N GLU A 576 -13.22 -32.50 24.99
CA GLU A 576 -14.69 -32.63 25.12
C GLU A 576 -15.29 -31.51 25.95
N ALA A 577 -14.65 -31.14 27.06
CA ALA A 577 -15.08 -30.04 27.90
C ALA A 577 -15.04 -28.69 27.15
N ILE A 578 -14.00 -28.45 26.33
CA ILE A 578 -13.87 -27.26 25.49
C ILE A 578 -14.93 -27.25 24.38
N ILE A 579 -15.15 -28.38 23.71
CA ILE A 579 -16.13 -28.53 22.63
C ILE A 579 -17.54 -28.23 23.16
N ALA A 580 -17.90 -28.76 24.34
CA ALA A 580 -19.19 -28.52 24.96
C ALA A 580 -19.46 -27.04 25.25
N LEU A 581 -18.42 -26.26 25.52
CA LEU A 581 -18.53 -24.82 25.81
C LEU A 581 -18.74 -23.96 24.56
N ILE A 582 -18.49 -24.47 23.36
CA ILE A 582 -18.63 -23.68 22.10
C ILE A 582 -20.02 -23.04 21.97
N SER A 583 -21.07 -23.78 22.35
CA SER A 583 -22.45 -23.31 22.29
C SER A 583 -23.04 -22.90 23.64
N ALA A 584 -22.37 -23.22 24.74
CA ALA A 584 -22.90 -23.05 26.10
C ALA A 584 -22.38 -21.80 26.78
N ASP A 585 -21.06 -21.57 26.81
CA ASP A 585 -20.45 -20.46 27.57
C ASP A 585 -19.13 -20.02 26.93
N ARG A 586 -19.18 -18.90 26.24
CA ARG A 586 -18.01 -18.33 25.56
C ARG A 586 -16.92 -17.88 26.53
N GLU A 587 -17.28 -17.35 27.67
CA GLU A 587 -16.32 -16.84 28.66
C GLU A 587 -15.54 -18.02 29.26
N GLN A 588 -16.21 -19.10 29.64
CA GLN A 588 -15.57 -20.30 30.15
C GLN A 588 -14.71 -20.99 29.08
N LEU A 589 -15.15 -20.97 27.83
CA LEU A 589 -14.36 -21.46 26.70
C LEU A 589 -13.00 -20.72 26.62
N GLU A 590 -13.01 -19.38 26.63
CA GLU A 590 -11.80 -18.58 26.54
C GLU A 590 -10.90 -18.79 27.78
N LYS A 591 -11.46 -18.88 28.99
CA LYS A 591 -10.69 -19.18 30.21
C LYS A 591 -9.99 -20.53 30.13
N ARG A 592 -10.66 -21.58 29.65
CA ARG A 592 -10.06 -22.92 29.49
C ARG A 592 -8.95 -22.90 28.44
N ILE A 593 -9.20 -22.32 27.27
CA ILE A 593 -8.18 -22.23 26.22
C ILE A 593 -6.96 -21.44 26.72
N ARG A 594 -7.16 -20.31 27.40
CA ARG A 594 -6.09 -19.50 27.99
C ARG A 594 -5.22 -20.31 28.95
N LYS A 595 -5.84 -21.16 29.77
CA LYS A 595 -5.13 -22.06 30.69
C LYS A 595 -4.25 -23.06 29.95
N LEU A 596 -4.68 -23.58 28.80
CA LEU A 596 -3.84 -24.46 27.98
C LEU A 596 -2.58 -23.77 27.46
N TYR A 597 -2.65 -22.47 27.18
CA TYR A 597 -1.47 -21.66 26.85
C TYR A 597 -0.65 -21.22 28.06
N ARG A 598 -1.00 -21.64 29.29
CA ARG A 598 -0.35 -21.26 30.54
C ARG A 598 -0.27 -19.75 30.75
N LEU A 599 -1.31 -19.05 30.32
CA LEU A 599 -1.41 -17.60 30.42
C LEU A 599 -2.14 -17.19 31.70
N PRO A 600 -1.75 -16.10 32.38
CA PRO A 600 -2.43 -15.62 33.56
C PRO A 600 -3.87 -15.15 33.24
N GLU A 601 -4.75 -15.18 34.24
CA GLU A 601 -6.15 -14.73 34.10
C GLU A 601 -6.27 -13.20 34.11
N GLU A 602 -5.38 -12.53 34.84
CA GLU A 602 -5.35 -11.09 35.01
C GLU A 602 -4.49 -10.38 33.94
N ASN A 603 -4.80 -9.12 33.65
CA ASN A 603 -4.06 -8.23 32.73
C ASN A 603 -3.93 -8.76 31.28
N SER A 604 -5.01 -9.30 30.75
CA SER A 604 -5.04 -9.80 29.37
C SER A 604 -5.06 -8.66 28.36
N PRO A 605 -4.24 -8.69 27.30
CA PRO A 605 -4.27 -7.70 26.21
C PRO A 605 -5.42 -7.94 25.20
N PHE A 606 -6.31 -8.90 25.44
CA PHE A 606 -7.41 -9.30 24.56
C PHE A 606 -8.71 -9.52 25.31
#